data_8f4ac5673221b58609107a29e9bac7c1
#
_entry.id   8f4ac5673221b58609107a29e9bac7c1
#
_cell.length_a   1.000
_cell.length_b   1.000
_cell.length_c   1.000
_cell.angle_alpha   90.00
_cell.angle_beta   90.00
_cell.angle_gamma   90.00
#
_symmetry.space_group_name_H-M   'P 1'
#
loop_
_entity.id
_entity.type
_entity.pdbx_description
1 polymer ?
#
loop_
_entity_poly.entity_id
_entity_poly.type
_entity_poly.pdbx_seq_one_letter_code
_entity_poly.pdbx_strand_id
1 'polypeptide(L)'
;MSAFQWSDLDSKAVDTARVLAADAVEKVGNGHPGTAISLAPVAYLLFNKVMRHDPKDDRWIGRDRFILSVGHSSLTIYNQLFLHGYGLELDDLKSLRTWGSATPGHPEYGHTKGVEITTGPLGQGLASATGFAYASRFERGLFDPTAAQGQS
;
A
#
# COMPACT_ATOMS: atom_id res chain seq x y z
N MET A 1 5.19 -20.58 -14.40
CA MET A 1 4.39 -19.36 -14.13
C MET A 1 3.75 -18.94 -15.44
N SER A 2 2.41 -18.87 -15.54
CA SER A 2 1.76 -18.26 -16.70
C SER A 2 2.17 -16.79 -16.75
N ALA A 3 2.57 -16.29 -17.91
CA ALA A 3 2.88 -14.88 -18.07
C ALA A 3 1.66 -14.05 -17.68
N PHE A 4 1.83 -13.06 -16.82
CA PHE A 4 0.76 -12.13 -16.48
C PHE A 4 0.28 -11.43 -17.75
N GLN A 5 -1.03 -11.48 -18.01
CA GLN A 5 -1.64 -10.75 -19.10
C GLN A 5 -2.43 -9.57 -18.54
N TRP A 6 -2.13 -8.39 -19.05
CA TRP A 6 -2.83 -7.16 -18.71
C TRP A 6 -4.14 -7.08 -19.49
N SER A 7 -5.26 -6.87 -18.80
CA SER A 7 -6.59 -6.78 -19.37
C SER A 7 -7.12 -5.34 -19.38
N ASP A 8 -8.24 -5.13 -20.09
CA ASP A 8 -8.94 -3.83 -20.06
C ASP A 8 -9.45 -3.49 -18.65
N LEU A 9 -9.79 -4.50 -17.85
CA LEU A 9 -10.20 -4.29 -16.46
C LEU A 9 -9.03 -3.79 -15.59
N ASP A 10 -7.83 -4.35 -15.79
CA ASP A 10 -6.62 -3.88 -15.11
C ASP A 10 -6.33 -2.41 -15.47
N SER A 11 -6.47 -2.06 -16.74
CA SER A 11 -6.33 -0.66 -17.22
C SER A 11 -7.33 0.28 -16.55
N LYS A 12 -8.61 -0.10 -16.50
CA LYS A 12 -9.67 0.67 -15.84
C LYS A 12 -9.41 0.84 -14.34
N ALA A 13 -8.95 -0.21 -13.65
CA ALA A 13 -8.64 -0.14 -12.24
C ALA A 13 -7.49 0.84 -11.95
N VAL A 14 -6.44 0.81 -12.79
CA VAL A 14 -5.32 1.75 -12.68
C VAL A 14 -5.76 3.19 -12.96
N ASP A 15 -6.57 3.40 -14.00
CA ASP A 15 -7.08 4.74 -14.33
C ASP A 15 -8.02 5.27 -13.22
N THR A 16 -8.83 4.39 -12.63
CA THR A 16 -9.62 4.73 -11.44
C THR A 16 -8.73 5.19 -10.28
N ALA A 17 -7.65 4.47 -9.99
CA ALA A 17 -6.71 4.86 -8.92
C ALA A 17 -6.04 6.21 -9.22
N ARG A 18 -5.72 6.50 -10.48
CA ARG A 18 -5.17 7.81 -10.93
C ARG A 18 -6.16 8.96 -10.71
N VAL A 19 -7.40 8.75 -11.13
CA VAL A 19 -8.46 9.77 -10.99
C VAL A 19 -8.78 10.00 -9.53
N LEU A 20 -8.91 8.94 -8.72
CA LEU A 20 -9.12 9.09 -7.27
C LEU A 20 -8.01 9.89 -6.60
N ALA A 21 -6.75 9.73 -7.03
CA ALA A 21 -5.64 10.54 -6.50
C ALA A 21 -5.76 12.03 -6.86
N ALA A 22 -6.16 12.33 -8.09
CA ALA A 22 -6.38 13.71 -8.52
C ALA A 22 -7.58 14.34 -7.79
N ASP A 23 -8.71 13.64 -7.77
CA ASP A 23 -9.97 14.12 -7.19
C ASP A 23 -9.86 14.34 -5.68
N ALA A 24 -9.17 13.45 -4.95
CA ALA A 24 -8.96 13.61 -3.52
C ALA A 24 -8.19 14.89 -3.19
N VAL A 25 -7.13 15.19 -3.95
CA VAL A 25 -6.34 16.42 -3.77
C VAL A 25 -7.12 17.65 -4.19
N GLU A 26 -7.82 17.59 -5.32
CA GLU A 26 -8.67 18.69 -5.79
C GLU A 26 -9.76 19.02 -4.76
N LYS A 27 -10.41 17.99 -4.21
CA LYS A 27 -11.48 18.14 -3.22
C LYS A 27 -11.04 18.90 -1.98
N VAL A 28 -9.84 18.63 -1.47
CA VAL A 28 -9.34 19.24 -0.22
C VAL A 28 -8.44 20.46 -0.48
N GLY A 29 -8.09 20.73 -1.73
CA GLY A 29 -7.28 21.90 -2.14
C GLY A 29 -5.80 21.82 -1.75
N ASN A 30 -5.30 20.66 -1.29
CA ASN A 30 -3.89 20.46 -0.94
C ASN A 30 -3.51 18.98 -0.98
N GLY A 31 -2.24 18.68 -1.27
CA GLY A 31 -1.72 17.32 -1.31
C GLY A 31 -0.75 17.08 -2.46
N HIS A 32 -0.37 15.82 -2.68
CA HIS A 32 0.62 15.41 -3.66
C HIS A 32 0.05 14.30 -4.57
N PRO A 33 -0.62 14.63 -5.70
CA PRO A 33 -1.24 13.62 -6.54
C PRO A 33 -0.24 12.97 -7.50
N GLY A 34 0.82 13.67 -7.91
CA GLY A 34 1.69 13.28 -9.03
C GLY A 34 2.31 11.90 -8.89
N THR A 35 2.91 11.60 -7.73
CA THR A 35 3.53 10.28 -7.49
C THR A 35 2.47 9.18 -7.41
N ALA A 36 1.32 9.44 -6.80
CA ALA A 36 0.23 8.46 -6.74
C ALA A 36 -0.33 8.15 -8.13
N ILE A 37 -0.41 9.14 -9.02
CA ILE A 37 -0.80 8.96 -10.43
C ILE A 37 0.25 8.14 -11.18
N SER A 38 1.54 8.47 -11.05
CA SER A 38 2.61 7.79 -11.79
C SER A 38 2.88 6.37 -11.30
N LEU A 39 2.73 6.11 -10.00
CA LEU A 39 2.92 4.79 -9.40
C LEU A 39 1.65 3.93 -9.37
N ALA A 40 0.49 4.42 -9.83
CA ALA A 40 -0.75 3.66 -9.82
C ALA A 40 -0.64 2.26 -10.45
N PRO A 41 0.03 2.09 -11.64
CA PRO A 41 0.18 0.76 -12.22
C PRO A 41 1.01 -0.19 -11.36
N VAL A 42 2.08 0.31 -10.75
CA VAL A 42 2.97 -0.49 -9.88
C VAL A 42 2.24 -0.89 -8.60
N ALA A 43 1.59 0.06 -7.93
CA ALA A 43 0.83 -0.19 -6.72
C ALA A 43 -0.31 -1.20 -6.98
N TYR A 44 -1.07 -1.01 -8.07
CA TYR A 44 -2.11 -1.95 -8.49
C TYR A 44 -1.54 -3.36 -8.72
N LEU A 45 -0.44 -3.47 -9.48
CA LEU A 45 0.20 -4.76 -9.76
C LEU A 45 0.61 -5.48 -8.47
N LEU A 46 1.22 -4.76 -7.54
CA LEU A 46 1.64 -5.32 -6.26
C LEU A 46 0.45 -5.85 -5.46
N PHE A 47 -0.56 -5.04 -5.22
CA PHE A 47 -1.73 -5.43 -4.43
C PHE A 47 -2.59 -6.50 -5.09
N ASN A 48 -2.77 -6.44 -6.42
CA ASN A 48 -3.70 -7.31 -7.11
C ASN A 48 -3.09 -8.63 -7.60
N LYS A 49 -1.76 -8.68 -7.85
CA LYS A 49 -1.13 -9.83 -8.55
C LYS A 49 0.08 -10.42 -7.82
N VAL A 50 0.74 -9.67 -6.96
CA VAL A 50 2.00 -10.10 -6.37
C VAL A 50 1.86 -10.40 -4.88
N MET A 51 1.28 -9.49 -4.12
CA MET A 51 1.19 -9.61 -2.67
C MET A 51 0.14 -10.63 -2.24
N ARG A 52 0.50 -11.41 -1.24
CA ARG A 52 -0.44 -12.23 -0.47
C ARG A 52 -0.91 -11.41 0.72
N HIS A 53 -2.16 -11.03 0.72
CA HIS A 53 -2.77 -10.25 1.78
C HIS A 53 -4.26 -10.59 1.94
N ASP A 54 -4.82 -10.35 3.12
CA ASP A 54 -6.24 -10.49 3.41
C ASP A 54 -6.76 -9.20 4.05
N PRO A 55 -7.62 -8.44 3.39
CA PRO A 55 -8.19 -7.22 3.97
C PRO A 55 -9.08 -7.46 5.19
N LYS A 56 -9.55 -8.72 5.41
CA LYS A 56 -10.30 -9.09 6.61
C LYS A 56 -9.39 -9.39 7.79
N ASP A 57 -8.17 -9.85 7.54
CA ASP A 57 -7.14 -10.12 8.54
C ASP A 57 -5.82 -9.41 8.17
N ASP A 58 -5.79 -8.10 8.40
CA ASP A 58 -4.63 -7.25 8.15
C ASP A 58 -3.46 -7.52 9.10
N ARG A 59 -3.65 -8.41 10.07
CA ARG A 59 -2.61 -8.85 11.01
C ARG A 59 -2.14 -10.29 10.78
N TRP A 60 -2.66 -10.95 9.76
CA TRP A 60 -2.20 -12.29 9.39
C TRP A 60 -0.66 -12.32 9.27
N ILE A 61 -0.02 -13.21 10.03
CA ILE A 61 1.44 -13.24 10.16
C ILE A 61 2.14 -13.57 8.82
N GLY A 62 1.52 -14.39 7.98
CA GLY A 62 2.05 -14.80 6.67
C GLY A 62 1.78 -13.83 5.52
N ARG A 63 1.22 -12.65 5.79
CA ARG A 63 0.96 -11.66 4.75
C ARG A 63 2.23 -11.00 4.25
N ASP A 64 2.22 -10.59 3.00
CA ASP A 64 3.21 -9.64 2.49
C ASP A 64 2.89 -8.23 3.03
N ARG A 65 3.93 -7.43 3.24
CA ARG A 65 3.82 -6.09 3.83
C ARG A 65 4.20 -5.03 2.81
N PHE A 66 3.28 -4.12 2.54
CA PHE A 66 3.55 -2.96 1.70
C PHE A 66 4.07 -1.81 2.55
N ILE A 67 5.28 -1.37 2.26
CA ILE A 67 5.92 -0.25 2.95
C ILE A 67 6.06 0.93 1.99
N LEU A 68 5.36 2.02 2.27
CA LEU A 68 5.49 3.25 1.49
C LEU A 68 6.71 4.04 1.95
N SER A 69 7.67 4.33 1.06
CA SER A 69 8.89 5.08 1.39
C SER A 69 8.74 6.59 1.18
N VAL A 70 7.85 6.99 0.28
CA VAL A 70 7.54 8.38 -0.05
C VAL A 70 6.21 8.77 0.63
N GLY A 71 6.26 9.08 1.93
CA GLY A 71 5.05 9.25 2.77
C GLY A 71 4.08 10.33 2.27
N HIS A 72 4.56 11.41 1.64
CA HIS A 72 3.70 12.44 1.07
C HIS A 72 2.85 11.93 -0.12
N SER A 73 3.25 10.83 -0.75
CA SER A 73 2.43 10.14 -1.77
C SER A 73 1.44 9.16 -1.13
N SER A 74 0.82 9.54 -0.04
CA SER A 74 -0.05 8.69 0.77
C SER A 74 -1.22 8.08 -0.04
N LEU A 75 -1.72 8.79 -1.04
CA LEU A 75 -2.76 8.27 -1.95
C LEU A 75 -2.30 7.03 -2.75
N THR A 76 -1.00 6.80 -2.90
CA THR A 76 -0.49 5.56 -3.50
C THR A 76 -0.96 4.34 -2.70
N ILE A 77 -0.92 4.40 -1.37
CA ILE A 77 -1.40 3.31 -0.53
C ILE A 77 -2.90 3.41 -0.25
N TYR A 78 -3.45 4.61 0.04
CA TYR A 78 -4.87 4.74 0.40
C TYR A 78 -5.81 4.29 -0.70
N ASN A 79 -5.52 4.60 -1.97
CA ASN A 79 -6.31 4.13 -3.09
C ASN A 79 -6.30 2.60 -3.20
N GLN A 80 -5.17 1.95 -2.92
CA GLN A 80 -5.11 0.49 -2.93
C GLN A 80 -5.88 -0.10 -1.75
N LEU A 81 -5.75 0.47 -0.55
CA LEU A 81 -6.50 0.01 0.63
C LEU A 81 -8.02 0.16 0.43
N PHE A 82 -8.46 1.26 -0.19
CA PHE A 82 -9.86 1.46 -0.57
C PHE A 82 -10.32 0.41 -1.60
N LEU A 83 -9.61 0.28 -2.71
CA LEU A 83 -10.00 -0.63 -3.81
C LEU A 83 -9.98 -2.11 -3.41
N HIS A 84 -9.17 -2.48 -2.42
CA HIS A 84 -9.05 -3.86 -1.93
C HIS A 84 -9.84 -4.14 -0.65
N GLY A 85 -10.67 -3.20 -0.18
CA GLY A 85 -11.62 -3.45 0.91
C GLY A 85 -11.01 -3.51 2.31
N TYR A 86 -9.97 -2.73 2.58
CA TYR A 86 -9.39 -2.59 3.92
C TYR A 86 -10.22 -1.72 4.88
N GLY A 87 -11.42 -1.32 4.48
CA GLY A 87 -12.33 -0.57 5.31
C GLY A 87 -12.28 0.94 5.12
N LEU A 88 -11.47 1.44 4.17
CA LEU A 88 -11.61 2.82 3.73
C LEU A 88 -12.81 2.95 2.79
N GLU A 89 -13.54 4.04 2.96
CA GLU A 89 -14.68 4.40 2.12
C GLU A 89 -14.31 5.60 1.23
N LEU A 90 -15.14 5.87 0.23
CA LEU A 90 -14.91 7.01 -0.67
C LEU A 90 -14.87 8.35 0.06
N ASP A 91 -15.64 8.49 1.13
CA ASP A 91 -15.66 9.72 1.92
C ASP A 91 -14.37 9.90 2.75
N ASP A 92 -13.66 8.83 3.07
CA ASP A 92 -12.32 8.92 3.67
C ASP A 92 -11.32 9.52 2.69
N LEU A 93 -11.38 9.15 1.41
CA LEU A 93 -10.55 9.76 0.36
C LEU A 93 -10.90 11.23 0.14
N LYS A 94 -12.19 11.59 0.19
CA LYS A 94 -12.65 12.98 0.07
C LYS A 94 -12.26 13.85 1.27
N SER A 95 -11.92 13.26 2.41
CA SER A 95 -11.46 13.94 3.62
C SER A 95 -9.95 13.85 3.82
N LEU A 96 -9.19 13.55 2.76
CA LEU A 96 -7.72 13.48 2.77
C LEU A 96 -7.13 14.67 3.53
N ARG A 97 -6.16 14.41 4.45
CA ARG A 97 -5.43 15.44 5.19
C ARG A 97 -6.31 16.32 6.12
N THR A 98 -7.57 16.00 6.26
CA THR A 98 -8.46 16.70 7.21
C THR A 98 -8.23 16.17 8.62
N TRP A 99 -8.27 17.03 9.61
CA TRP A 99 -8.10 16.62 11.01
C TRP A 99 -9.10 15.52 11.40
N GLY A 100 -8.58 14.44 11.96
CA GLY A 100 -9.39 13.31 12.39
C GLY A 100 -9.84 12.35 11.27
N SER A 101 -9.44 12.59 10.00
CA SER A 101 -9.77 11.67 8.92
C SER A 101 -8.95 10.38 9.01
N ALA A 102 -9.48 9.30 8.43
CA ALA A 102 -8.77 8.01 8.30
C ALA A 102 -7.61 8.06 7.30
N THR A 103 -7.45 9.18 6.56
CA THR A 103 -6.44 9.36 5.51
C THR A 103 -5.55 10.57 5.80
N PRO A 104 -4.68 10.54 6.83
CA PRO A 104 -3.76 11.61 7.12
C PRO A 104 -2.81 11.87 5.95
N GLY A 105 -2.20 13.05 5.91
CA GLY A 105 -1.32 13.49 4.81
C GLY A 105 -0.10 12.60 4.59
N HIS A 106 0.36 11.94 5.64
CA HIS A 106 1.36 10.88 5.62
C HIS A 106 0.79 9.67 6.34
N PRO A 107 1.00 8.43 5.85
CA PRO A 107 0.47 7.24 6.51
C PRO A 107 1.00 7.07 7.93
N GLU A 108 0.11 6.71 8.84
CA GLU A 108 0.42 6.49 10.25
C GLU A 108 0.06 5.07 10.68
N TYR A 109 1.03 4.36 11.27
CA TYR A 109 0.81 3.03 11.79
C TYR A 109 -0.23 3.06 12.94
N GLY A 110 -1.19 2.14 12.84
CA GLY A 110 -2.26 2.01 13.82
C GLY A 110 -3.41 3.03 13.66
N HIS A 111 -3.28 4.00 12.73
CA HIS A 111 -4.34 4.95 12.41
C HIS A 111 -5.19 4.47 11.22
N THR A 112 -4.55 4.14 10.11
CA THR A 112 -5.23 3.58 8.94
C THR A 112 -4.98 2.07 8.87
N LYS A 113 -6.04 1.27 8.76
CA LYS A 113 -5.94 -0.19 8.62
C LYS A 113 -5.11 -0.56 7.38
N GLY A 114 -4.18 -1.51 7.52
CA GLY A 114 -3.30 -1.94 6.43
C GLY A 114 -2.04 -1.08 6.24
N VAL A 115 -1.86 -0.03 7.03
CA VAL A 115 -0.60 0.76 7.07
C VAL A 115 0.38 0.11 8.03
N GLU A 116 1.55 -0.29 7.52
CA GLU A 116 2.55 -1.07 8.28
C GLU A 116 3.54 -0.22 9.07
N ILE A 117 3.80 1.01 8.64
CA ILE A 117 4.68 1.95 9.35
C ILE A 117 4.20 3.40 9.20
N THR A 118 4.58 4.24 10.15
CA THR A 118 4.46 5.69 10.01
C THR A 118 5.62 6.20 9.15
N THR A 119 5.33 6.96 8.11
CA THR A 119 6.32 7.56 7.22
C THR A 119 6.09 9.06 7.03
N GLY A 120 7.15 9.77 6.72
CA GLY A 120 7.20 11.20 6.43
C GLY A 120 8.59 11.55 5.95
N PRO A 121 9.65 11.28 6.74
CA PRO A 121 11.03 11.47 6.31
C PRO A 121 11.35 10.60 5.08
N LEU A 122 11.91 11.22 4.04
CA LEU A 122 12.22 10.52 2.79
C LEU A 122 13.29 9.43 3.01
N GLY A 123 13.05 8.24 2.45
CA GLY A 123 13.93 7.09 2.60
C GLY A 123 13.64 6.22 3.82
N GLN A 124 12.92 6.70 4.83
CA GLN A 124 12.60 5.92 6.03
C GLN A 124 11.87 4.62 5.69
N GLY A 125 10.89 4.67 4.76
CA GLY A 125 10.15 3.47 4.35
C GLY A 125 11.07 2.43 3.71
N LEU A 126 12.01 2.82 2.86
CA LEU A 126 12.98 1.91 2.24
C LEU A 126 13.86 1.23 3.31
N ALA A 127 14.38 2.02 4.25
CA ALA A 127 15.20 1.48 5.35
C ALA A 127 14.40 0.52 6.24
N SER A 128 13.15 0.87 6.56
CA SER A 128 12.23 0.02 7.33
C SER A 128 11.90 -1.29 6.58
N ALA A 129 11.61 -1.22 5.27
CA ALA A 129 11.37 -2.40 4.44
C ALA A 129 12.56 -3.35 4.43
N THR A 130 13.78 -2.82 4.39
CA THR A 130 15.00 -3.61 4.52
C THR A 130 15.05 -4.31 5.88
N GLY A 131 14.72 -3.61 6.97
CA GLY A 131 14.64 -4.18 8.32
C GLY A 131 13.61 -5.31 8.41
N PHE A 132 12.40 -5.11 7.84
CA PHE A 132 11.37 -6.16 7.76
C PHE A 132 11.86 -7.39 7.00
N ALA A 133 12.55 -7.19 5.87
CA ALA A 133 13.09 -8.30 5.08
C ALA A 133 14.17 -9.10 5.87
N TYR A 134 15.04 -8.42 6.60
CA TYR A 134 16.00 -9.08 7.48
C TYR A 134 15.32 -9.84 8.62
N ALA A 135 14.32 -9.25 9.27
CA ALA A 135 13.56 -9.90 10.34
C ALA A 135 12.87 -11.17 9.82
N SER A 136 12.20 -11.10 8.68
CA SER A 136 11.54 -12.26 8.07
C SER A 136 12.54 -13.39 7.73
N ARG A 137 13.71 -13.05 7.24
CA ARG A 137 14.78 -14.04 6.98
C ARG A 137 15.30 -14.65 8.27
N PHE A 138 15.45 -13.84 9.32
CA PHE A 138 15.90 -14.33 10.63
C PHE A 138 14.86 -15.29 11.24
N GLU A 139 13.59 -14.92 11.24
CA GLU A 139 12.49 -15.77 11.72
C GLU A 139 12.41 -17.08 10.94
N ARG A 140 12.53 -17.02 9.62
CA ARG A 140 12.58 -18.23 8.79
C ARG A 140 13.75 -19.13 9.19
N GLY A 141 14.95 -18.59 9.39
CA GLY A 141 16.11 -19.36 9.85
C GLY A 141 15.91 -19.98 11.23
N LEU A 142 15.10 -19.37 12.08
CA LEU A 142 14.80 -19.85 13.42
C LEU A 142 13.72 -20.95 13.44
N PHE A 143 12.63 -20.73 12.69
CA PHE A 143 11.43 -21.59 12.74
C PHE A 143 11.40 -22.65 11.64
N ASP A 144 12.09 -22.43 10.52
CA ASP A 144 12.15 -23.36 9.39
C ASP A 144 13.53 -23.33 8.72
N PRO A 145 14.59 -23.77 9.46
CA PRO A 145 15.97 -23.66 8.96
C PRO A 145 16.26 -24.56 7.77
N THR A 146 15.43 -25.58 7.53
CA THR A 146 15.61 -26.57 6.45
C THR A 146 14.74 -26.30 5.23
N ALA A 147 13.93 -25.26 5.25
CA ALA A 147 13.10 -24.93 4.12
C ALA A 147 13.91 -24.78 2.82
N ALA A 148 13.55 -25.51 1.80
CA ALA A 148 14.17 -25.40 0.49
C ALA A 148 14.10 -23.96 -0.03
N GLN A 149 15.18 -23.46 -0.59
CA GLN A 149 15.21 -22.13 -1.19
C GLN A 149 14.11 -22.03 -2.27
N GLY A 150 13.18 -21.08 -2.08
CA GLY A 150 12.09 -20.84 -3.02
C GLY A 150 10.75 -21.49 -2.65
N GLN A 151 10.64 -22.22 -1.56
CA GLN A 151 9.36 -22.64 -0.98
C GLN A 151 8.99 -21.70 0.19
N SER A 152 8.33 -20.63 -0.11
CA SER A 152 7.70 -19.75 0.86
C SER A 152 6.22 -19.62 0.53
#